data_359c327c16434b34f7a1fb0ed39b62f4
#
_entry.id   359c327c16434b34f7a1fb0ed39b62f4
#
_cell.length_a   1.000
_cell.length_b   1.000
_cell.length_c   1.000
_cell.angle_alpha   90.00
_cell.angle_beta   90.00
_cell.angle_gamma   90.00
#
_symmetry.space_group_name_H-M   'P 1'
#
loop_
_entity.id
_entity.type
_entity.pdbx_description
1 polymer ?
#
loop_
_entity_poly.entity_id
_entity_poly.type
_entity_poly.pdbx_seq_one_letter_code
_entity_poly.pdbx_strand_id
1 'polypeptide(L)'
;MPEHPPAPGPTLADIARAAEVSTATVSHALNGTGRLGESTRRRVREVAGALGYGARRGPRTRSLGVAVTTYAGDAWDFVRIAYFSRWLTAATSAAHAHGYALTTLPADRGAEPLWHTLAVDGMLLLDSPAGDPVLRALRARGLPVVFDGRPPDPWPGDVWVDNDHTATTREVLDHLAASGARRIALHSGYGREFYTGAVTSAYEQWCAERGLAPLLVPFDPDDAAGHAFDSAFTGPDRPDAVYCVYDPGGRQVLAAAARHGLRTPGVRGAPAVPGVPGRPGTPGMAGAPGAPGAPGTPGSPGHDGLLLVCASEDPAYAETEPAVTTVTLNPERIAASAVSVLVNLIESGHAESPGQLTVPAGLRVSFDSEVSR
;
A
#
# COMPACT_ATOMS: atom_id res chain seq x y z
N MET A 1 14.09 -21.94 46.09
CA MET A 1 12.68 -22.28 45.83
C MET A 1 12.63 -22.95 44.48
N PRO A 2 12.18 -24.16 44.28
CA PRO A 2 12.04 -24.76 42.96
C PRO A 2 10.88 -24.03 42.24
N GLU A 3 11.17 -23.42 41.10
CA GLU A 3 10.18 -22.87 40.20
C GLU A 3 9.28 -24.03 39.70
N HIS A 4 8.00 -23.93 39.97
CA HIS A 4 7.01 -24.83 39.40
C HIS A 4 6.99 -24.65 37.88
N PRO A 5 7.03 -25.73 37.09
CA PRO A 5 6.89 -25.63 35.64
C PRO A 5 5.55 -24.96 35.32
N PRO A 6 5.51 -24.02 34.37
CA PRO A 6 4.27 -23.34 33.99
C PRO A 6 3.22 -24.36 33.53
N ALA A 7 1.97 -24.16 33.97
CA ALA A 7 0.87 -25.04 33.59
C ALA A 7 0.76 -25.16 32.05
N PRO A 8 0.43 -26.34 31.49
CA PRO A 8 0.29 -26.51 30.04
C PRO A 8 -0.78 -25.55 29.50
N GLY A 9 -0.49 -24.96 28.33
CA GLY A 9 -1.41 -24.04 27.66
C GLY A 9 -2.69 -24.75 27.18
N PRO A 10 -3.71 -23.97 26.81
CA PRO A 10 -4.93 -24.51 26.25
C PRO A 10 -4.62 -25.34 25.00
N THR A 11 -5.31 -26.45 24.83
CA THR A 11 -5.16 -27.39 23.72
C THR A 11 -6.35 -27.28 22.76
N LEU A 12 -6.25 -27.88 21.58
CA LEU A 12 -7.40 -28.01 20.67
C LEU A 12 -8.59 -28.70 21.35
N ALA A 13 -8.33 -29.62 22.31
CA ALA A 13 -9.38 -30.28 23.08
C ALA A 13 -10.07 -29.34 24.06
N ASP A 14 -9.36 -28.38 24.62
CA ASP A 14 -9.94 -27.37 25.51
C ASP A 14 -10.84 -26.41 24.74
N ILE A 15 -10.41 -25.98 23.56
CA ILE A 15 -11.22 -25.16 22.65
C ILE A 15 -12.46 -25.96 22.21
N ALA A 16 -12.29 -27.22 21.82
CA ALA A 16 -13.38 -28.07 21.39
C ALA A 16 -14.46 -28.20 22.48
N ARG A 17 -14.03 -28.40 23.73
CA ARG A 17 -14.90 -28.47 24.90
C ARG A 17 -15.64 -27.14 25.14
N ALA A 18 -14.92 -26.03 25.14
CA ALA A 18 -15.48 -24.71 25.41
C ALA A 18 -16.36 -24.19 24.26
N ALA A 19 -16.06 -24.55 23.02
CA ALA A 19 -16.86 -24.21 21.86
C ALA A 19 -17.94 -25.24 21.54
N GLU A 20 -18.05 -26.35 22.31
CA GLU A 20 -19.01 -27.45 22.14
C GLU A 20 -18.98 -28.04 20.71
N VAL A 21 -17.78 -28.27 20.18
CA VAL A 21 -17.56 -28.88 18.86
C VAL A 21 -16.48 -29.96 18.93
N SER A 22 -16.28 -30.72 17.85
CA SER A 22 -15.19 -31.70 17.81
C SER A 22 -13.82 -31.02 17.63
N THR A 23 -12.75 -31.68 18.03
CA THR A 23 -11.36 -31.21 17.77
C THR A 23 -11.05 -31.10 16.29
N ALA A 24 -11.66 -31.94 15.44
CA ALA A 24 -11.58 -31.80 13.98
C ALA A 24 -12.25 -30.52 13.49
N THR A 25 -13.43 -30.18 14.07
CA THR A 25 -14.11 -28.91 13.76
C THR A 25 -13.28 -27.71 14.17
N VAL A 26 -12.63 -27.76 15.35
CA VAL A 26 -11.69 -26.72 15.78
C VAL A 26 -10.54 -26.57 14.80
N SER A 27 -9.90 -27.68 14.43
CA SER A 27 -8.81 -27.68 13.44
C SER A 27 -9.25 -27.07 12.11
N HIS A 28 -10.39 -27.48 11.58
CA HIS A 28 -10.95 -26.93 10.36
C HIS A 28 -11.31 -25.44 10.46
N ALA A 29 -11.86 -25.01 11.60
CA ALA A 29 -12.23 -23.62 11.83
C ALA A 29 -10.99 -22.71 11.91
N LEU A 30 -9.94 -23.15 12.60
CA LEU A 30 -8.69 -22.40 12.76
C LEU A 30 -7.86 -22.38 11.47
N ASN A 31 -7.86 -23.47 10.71
CA ASN A 31 -7.10 -23.59 9.46
C ASN A 31 -7.88 -23.08 8.22
N GLY A 32 -9.10 -22.61 8.38
CA GLY A 32 -9.91 -22.14 7.25
C GLY A 32 -10.36 -23.25 6.28
N THR A 33 -10.17 -24.54 6.65
CA THR A 33 -10.48 -25.71 5.83
C THR A 33 -11.85 -26.31 6.17
N GLY A 34 -12.33 -27.24 5.34
CA GLY A 34 -13.61 -27.92 5.57
C GLY A 34 -14.85 -27.06 5.33
N ARG A 35 -16.02 -27.73 5.19
CA ARG A 35 -17.33 -27.06 5.04
C ARG A 35 -17.94 -26.77 6.40
N LEU A 36 -17.56 -25.65 7.01
CA LEU A 36 -18.11 -25.18 8.27
C LEU A 36 -18.93 -23.90 8.07
N GLY A 37 -20.06 -23.80 8.78
CA GLY A 37 -20.82 -22.55 8.81
C GLY A 37 -20.01 -21.41 9.45
N GLU A 38 -20.24 -20.19 8.97
CA GLU A 38 -19.50 -19.01 9.45
C GLU A 38 -19.69 -18.75 10.96
N SER A 39 -20.89 -19.01 11.47
CA SER A 39 -21.18 -18.92 12.90
C SER A 39 -20.32 -19.86 13.75
N THR A 40 -20.12 -21.10 13.27
CA THR A 40 -19.25 -22.08 13.94
C THR A 40 -17.80 -21.66 13.89
N ARG A 41 -17.33 -21.14 12.74
CA ARG A 41 -15.96 -20.62 12.61
C ARG A 41 -15.71 -19.47 13.58
N ARG A 42 -16.61 -18.50 13.63
CA ARG A 42 -16.53 -17.36 14.54
C ARG A 42 -16.51 -17.80 16.01
N ARG A 43 -17.44 -18.65 16.42
CA ARG A 43 -17.50 -19.17 17.80
C ARG A 43 -16.21 -19.88 18.22
N VAL A 44 -15.63 -20.73 17.36
CA VAL A 44 -14.37 -21.40 17.65
C VAL A 44 -13.22 -20.42 17.81
N ARG A 45 -13.15 -19.38 16.96
CA ARG A 45 -12.10 -18.34 17.04
C ARG A 45 -12.23 -17.49 18.30
N GLU A 46 -13.44 -17.09 18.66
CA GLU A 46 -13.71 -16.35 19.90
C GLU A 46 -13.29 -17.13 21.13
N VAL A 47 -13.64 -18.42 21.19
CA VAL A 47 -13.27 -19.32 22.29
C VAL A 47 -11.75 -19.54 22.34
N ALA A 48 -11.11 -19.74 21.19
CA ALA A 48 -9.66 -19.90 21.11
C ALA A 48 -8.95 -18.65 21.64
N GLY A 49 -9.40 -17.46 21.24
CA GLY A 49 -8.88 -16.20 21.74
C GLY A 49 -9.08 -16.02 23.24
N ALA A 50 -10.30 -16.28 23.74
CA ALA A 50 -10.63 -16.18 25.17
C ALA A 50 -9.81 -17.14 26.05
N LEU A 51 -9.47 -18.31 25.53
CA LEU A 51 -8.62 -19.29 26.23
C LEU A 51 -7.12 -18.97 26.08
N GLY A 52 -6.73 -18.00 25.26
CA GLY A 52 -5.32 -17.71 24.95
C GLY A 52 -4.66 -18.86 24.19
N TYR A 53 -5.40 -19.60 23.36
CA TYR A 53 -4.84 -20.65 22.52
C TYR A 53 -3.89 -20.05 21.50
N GLY A 54 -2.67 -20.63 21.45
CA GLY A 54 -1.59 -20.11 20.60
C GLY A 54 -0.70 -19.08 21.29
N ALA A 55 -1.07 -18.56 22.48
CA ALA A 55 -0.15 -17.75 23.26
C ALA A 55 1.10 -18.57 23.61
N ARG A 56 2.24 -18.19 23.07
CA ARG A 56 3.50 -18.92 23.21
C ARG A 56 3.96 -18.94 24.65
N ARG A 57 4.03 -20.10 25.28
CA ARG A 57 4.57 -20.31 26.61
C ARG A 57 6.01 -20.88 26.54
N GLY A 58 6.93 -20.08 26.02
CA GLY A 58 8.35 -20.44 25.97
C GLY A 58 9.21 -19.20 26.18
N PRO A 59 10.50 -19.34 26.37
CA PRO A 59 11.39 -18.17 26.39
C PRO A 59 11.20 -17.40 25.09
N ARG A 60 11.03 -16.07 25.22
CA ARG A 60 10.89 -15.17 24.06
C ARG A 60 12.16 -15.18 23.24
N THR A 61 12.02 -15.20 21.93
CA THR A 61 13.17 -15.12 21.00
C THR A 61 13.72 -13.70 20.88
N ARG A 62 12.93 -12.69 21.34
CA ARG A 62 13.22 -11.28 21.12
C ARG A 62 13.40 -10.94 19.63
N SER A 63 12.65 -11.62 18.78
CA SER A 63 12.65 -11.38 17.34
C SER A 63 11.21 -11.23 16.83
N LEU A 64 10.97 -10.19 16.04
CA LEU A 64 9.75 -9.96 15.28
C LEU A 64 10.01 -10.33 13.82
N GLY A 65 9.06 -11.01 13.19
CA GLY A 65 9.14 -11.28 11.75
C GLY A 65 8.39 -10.23 10.93
N VAL A 66 8.84 -9.99 9.72
CA VAL A 66 8.18 -9.11 8.73
C VAL A 66 8.07 -9.84 7.41
N ALA A 67 6.91 -9.78 6.77
CA ALA A 67 6.70 -10.26 5.42
C ALA A 67 5.79 -9.33 4.64
N VAL A 68 6.15 -9.09 3.37
CA VAL A 68 5.30 -8.45 2.38
C VAL A 68 4.70 -9.57 1.53
N THR A 69 3.38 -9.72 1.54
CA THR A 69 2.74 -10.90 0.96
C THR A 69 1.86 -10.63 -0.25
N THR A 70 1.75 -9.37 -0.66
CA THR A 70 0.87 -8.96 -1.76
C THR A 70 1.30 -9.45 -3.13
N TYR A 71 2.61 -9.49 -3.39
CA TYR A 71 3.16 -9.78 -4.72
C TYR A 71 3.74 -11.19 -4.80
N ALA A 72 2.93 -12.19 -4.65
CA ALA A 72 3.44 -13.52 -4.64
C ALA A 72 3.64 -14.10 -6.02
N GLY A 73 4.74 -14.74 -6.19
CA GLY A 73 5.11 -15.53 -7.35
C GLY A 73 6.40 -15.08 -8.01
N ASP A 74 6.76 -13.82 -7.93
CA ASP A 74 8.04 -13.33 -8.42
C ASP A 74 8.95 -12.95 -7.26
N ALA A 75 10.25 -13.22 -7.42
CA ALA A 75 11.29 -12.75 -6.50
C ALA A 75 11.30 -11.22 -6.52
N TRP A 76 10.43 -10.62 -5.71
CA TRP A 76 10.13 -9.22 -5.73
C TRP A 76 11.06 -8.45 -4.82
N ASP A 77 11.76 -7.50 -5.41
CA ASP A 77 12.65 -6.62 -4.67
C ASP A 77 11.87 -5.46 -4.06
N PHE A 78 10.96 -5.79 -3.10
CA PHE A 78 10.13 -4.81 -2.42
C PHE A 78 10.96 -3.73 -1.70
N VAL A 79 12.20 -4.04 -1.35
CA VAL A 79 13.13 -3.09 -0.70
C VAL A 79 13.45 -1.91 -1.62
N ARG A 80 13.31 -2.06 -2.95
CA ARG A 80 13.50 -0.98 -3.91
C ARG A 80 12.31 -0.01 -3.98
N ILE A 81 11.16 -0.37 -3.44
CA ILE A 81 10.02 0.54 -3.35
C ILE A 81 10.18 1.41 -2.11
N ALA A 82 10.13 2.72 -2.31
CA ALA A 82 10.40 3.71 -1.27
C ALA A 82 9.52 3.53 -0.03
N TYR A 83 8.23 3.17 -0.20
CA TYR A 83 7.34 2.86 0.91
C TYR A 83 7.93 1.77 1.83
N PHE A 84 8.25 0.61 1.28
CA PHE A 84 8.71 -0.54 2.09
C PHE A 84 10.11 -0.34 2.66
N SER A 85 11.03 0.32 1.94
CA SER A 85 12.36 0.60 2.48
C SER A 85 12.31 1.56 3.67
N ARG A 86 11.47 2.59 3.61
CA ARG A 86 11.24 3.55 4.71
C ARG A 86 10.52 2.88 5.87
N TRP A 87 9.52 2.06 5.56
CA TRP A 87 8.78 1.26 6.55
C TRP A 87 9.72 0.33 7.32
N LEU A 88 10.55 -0.46 6.63
CA LEU A 88 11.52 -1.37 7.25
C LEU A 88 12.53 -0.65 8.13
N THR A 89 13.02 0.49 7.68
CA THR A 89 13.95 1.32 8.47
C THR A 89 13.31 1.76 9.79
N ALA A 90 12.09 2.27 9.72
CA ALA A 90 11.35 2.72 10.90
C ALA A 90 10.97 1.54 11.81
N ALA A 91 10.51 0.42 11.25
CA ALA A 91 10.17 -0.79 12.00
C ALA A 91 11.40 -1.35 12.73
N THR A 92 12.57 -1.36 12.08
CA THR A 92 13.82 -1.81 12.69
C THR A 92 14.19 -0.94 13.90
N SER A 93 14.09 0.38 13.75
CA SER A 93 14.36 1.32 14.84
C SER A 93 13.38 1.17 15.99
N ALA A 94 12.08 1.03 15.68
CA ALA A 94 11.05 0.83 16.70
C ALA A 94 11.20 -0.52 17.42
N ALA A 95 11.45 -1.62 16.69
CA ALA A 95 11.69 -2.93 17.29
C ALA A 95 12.89 -2.88 18.23
N HIS A 96 14.00 -2.26 17.82
CA HIS A 96 15.19 -2.09 18.65
C HIS A 96 14.89 -1.31 19.94
N ALA A 97 14.12 -0.23 19.85
CA ALA A 97 13.72 0.56 21.03
C ALA A 97 12.92 -0.29 22.06
N HIS A 98 12.20 -1.30 21.61
CA HIS A 98 11.50 -2.27 22.46
C HIS A 98 12.35 -3.50 22.84
N GLY A 99 13.63 -3.55 22.44
CA GLY A 99 14.53 -4.67 22.73
C GLY A 99 14.26 -5.92 21.89
N TYR A 100 13.74 -5.75 20.66
CA TYR A 100 13.52 -6.82 19.69
C TYR A 100 14.41 -6.65 18.46
N ALA A 101 14.85 -7.77 17.89
CA ALA A 101 15.39 -7.82 16.53
C ALA A 101 14.26 -7.89 15.50
N LEU A 102 14.50 -7.42 14.29
CA LEU A 102 13.59 -7.55 13.16
C LEU A 102 14.15 -8.57 12.17
N THR A 103 13.36 -9.57 11.80
CA THR A 103 13.70 -10.59 10.81
C THR A 103 12.80 -10.43 9.60
N THR A 104 13.39 -10.10 8.47
CA THR A 104 12.70 -10.04 7.18
C THR A 104 12.65 -11.42 6.54
N LEU A 105 11.53 -11.75 5.95
CA LEU A 105 11.28 -13.01 5.25
C LEU A 105 10.94 -12.74 3.80
N PRO A 106 11.40 -13.60 2.87
CA PRO A 106 11.01 -13.48 1.48
C PRO A 106 9.49 -13.60 1.33
N ALA A 107 8.96 -12.90 0.35
CA ALA A 107 7.53 -12.88 0.05
C ALA A 107 7.05 -14.10 -0.75
N ASP A 108 7.85 -15.16 -0.83
CA ASP A 108 7.45 -16.38 -1.53
C ASP A 108 6.18 -16.92 -0.92
N ARG A 109 5.12 -16.87 -1.71
CA ARG A 109 3.84 -17.46 -1.33
C ARG A 109 3.93 -18.93 -1.58
N GLY A 110 3.96 -19.65 -0.70
CA GLY A 110 3.85 -21.04 -0.90
C GLY A 110 4.06 -21.74 0.38
N ALA A 111 4.19 -22.97 0.28
CA ALA A 111 4.44 -23.91 1.32
C ALA A 111 5.87 -23.78 1.84
N GLU A 112 6.39 -22.58 2.01
CA GLU A 112 7.67 -22.37 2.64
C GLU A 112 7.67 -23.03 4.01
N PRO A 113 8.42 -24.13 4.25
CA PRO A 113 8.46 -24.77 5.56
C PRO A 113 8.86 -23.81 6.67
N LEU A 114 9.57 -22.75 6.31
CA LEU A 114 10.03 -21.69 7.20
C LEU A 114 8.89 -21.00 7.94
N TRP A 115 7.76 -20.75 7.29
CA TRP A 115 6.58 -20.14 7.93
C TRP A 115 6.05 -20.95 9.12
N HIS A 116 6.27 -22.26 9.09
CA HIS A 116 5.83 -23.16 10.15
C HIS A 116 6.85 -23.30 11.29
N THR A 117 8.12 -22.91 11.08
CA THR A 117 9.21 -23.20 12.02
C THR A 117 9.98 -21.97 12.48
N LEU A 118 9.79 -20.82 11.83
CA LEU A 118 10.53 -19.60 12.15
C LEU A 118 10.40 -19.23 13.63
N ALA A 119 11.55 -18.98 14.27
CA ALA A 119 11.62 -18.62 15.67
C ALA A 119 11.46 -17.11 15.85
N VAL A 120 10.21 -16.62 15.82
CA VAL A 120 9.81 -15.24 16.11
C VAL A 120 8.70 -15.23 17.15
N ASP A 121 8.57 -14.12 17.86
CA ASP A 121 7.54 -13.94 18.89
C ASP A 121 6.21 -13.40 18.33
N GLY A 122 6.26 -12.76 17.18
CA GLY A 122 5.12 -12.24 16.44
C GLY A 122 5.50 -11.80 15.03
N MET A 123 4.50 -11.45 14.23
CA MET A 123 4.67 -11.12 12.81
C MET A 123 3.99 -9.80 12.45
N LEU A 124 4.66 -9.03 11.61
CA LEU A 124 4.13 -7.89 10.87
C LEU A 124 3.90 -8.34 9.43
N LEU A 125 2.66 -8.28 8.97
CA LEU A 125 2.29 -8.62 7.60
C LEU A 125 1.86 -7.36 6.86
N LEU A 126 2.54 -7.08 5.75
CA LEU A 126 2.26 -5.94 4.90
C LEU A 126 1.44 -6.41 3.69
N ASP A 127 0.35 -5.69 3.42
CA ASP A 127 -0.52 -5.88 2.26
C ASP A 127 -0.99 -7.34 2.07
N SER A 128 -1.43 -7.98 3.14
CA SER A 128 -1.89 -9.37 3.09
C SER A 128 -3.12 -9.51 2.18
N PRO A 129 -3.04 -10.30 1.09
CA PRO A 129 -4.14 -10.44 0.15
C PRO A 129 -5.20 -11.42 0.64
N ALA A 130 -6.36 -11.44 -0.02
CA ALA A 130 -7.40 -12.42 0.25
C ALA A 130 -6.87 -13.86 0.06
N GLY A 131 -7.09 -14.70 1.07
CA GLY A 131 -6.69 -16.11 1.04
C GLY A 131 -5.19 -16.36 1.21
N ASP A 132 -4.46 -15.44 1.82
CA ASP A 132 -3.02 -15.51 2.04
C ASP A 132 -2.60 -16.80 2.75
N PRO A 133 -1.76 -17.66 2.10
CA PRO A 133 -1.28 -18.90 2.71
C PRO A 133 -0.29 -18.67 3.86
N VAL A 134 0.48 -17.56 3.81
CA VAL A 134 1.40 -17.17 4.88
C VAL A 134 0.61 -16.87 6.14
N LEU A 135 -0.41 -16.01 6.02
CA LEU A 135 -1.29 -15.67 7.14
C LEU A 135 -1.94 -16.93 7.75
N ARG A 136 -2.38 -17.89 6.91
CA ARG A 136 -2.93 -19.16 7.40
C ARG A 136 -1.92 -19.96 8.23
N ALA A 137 -0.65 -20.04 7.74
CA ALA A 137 0.41 -20.74 8.45
C ALA A 137 0.71 -20.09 9.81
N LEU A 138 0.78 -18.76 9.85
CA LEU A 138 1.02 -18.00 11.09
C LEU A 138 -0.13 -18.17 12.10
N ARG A 139 -1.38 -18.08 11.63
CA ARG A 139 -2.57 -18.30 12.46
C ARG A 139 -2.64 -19.73 13.02
N ALA A 140 -2.24 -20.73 12.22
CA ALA A 140 -2.18 -22.12 12.69
C ALA A 140 -1.16 -22.31 13.83
N ARG A 141 -0.13 -21.46 13.90
CA ARG A 141 0.86 -21.44 14.98
C ARG A 141 0.40 -20.64 16.21
N GLY A 142 -0.69 -19.88 16.09
CA GLY A 142 -1.14 -18.97 17.14
C GLY A 142 -0.16 -17.81 17.39
N LEU A 143 0.60 -17.39 16.39
CA LEU A 143 1.48 -16.22 16.51
C LEU A 143 0.64 -14.95 16.50
N PRO A 144 0.94 -13.95 17.35
CA PRO A 144 0.42 -12.61 17.21
C PRO A 144 0.80 -12.04 15.84
N VAL A 145 -0.19 -11.48 15.15
CA VAL A 145 0.01 -10.83 13.85
C VAL A 145 -0.60 -9.44 13.91
N VAL A 146 0.15 -8.45 13.47
CA VAL A 146 -0.35 -7.10 13.20
C VAL A 146 -0.14 -6.81 11.72
N PHE A 147 -1.17 -6.23 11.11
CA PHE A 147 -1.13 -5.94 9.68
C PHE A 147 -0.78 -4.47 9.43
N ASP A 148 0.03 -4.23 8.41
CA ASP A 148 0.08 -2.98 7.68
C ASP A 148 -0.93 -3.10 6.53
N GLY A 149 -1.95 -2.24 6.56
CA GLY A 149 -3.12 -2.38 5.71
C GLY A 149 -4.15 -3.40 6.24
N ARG A 150 -5.42 -3.04 6.14
CA ARG A 150 -6.52 -3.91 6.56
C ARG A 150 -6.52 -5.21 5.74
N PRO A 151 -6.53 -6.40 6.37
CA PRO A 151 -6.70 -7.64 5.61
C PRO A 151 -8.11 -7.69 4.99
N PRO A 152 -8.27 -8.24 3.75
CA PRO A 152 -9.56 -8.31 3.08
C PRO A 152 -10.63 -9.07 3.87
N ASP A 153 -10.23 -10.14 4.56
CA ASP A 153 -11.09 -11.00 5.36
C ASP A 153 -10.63 -11.00 6.83
N PRO A 154 -10.87 -9.90 7.58
CA PRO A 154 -10.40 -9.79 8.96
C PRO A 154 -11.11 -10.78 9.88
N TRP A 155 -10.36 -11.37 10.80
CA TRP A 155 -10.92 -12.17 11.88
C TRP A 155 -11.24 -11.30 13.09
N PRO A 156 -12.21 -11.70 13.95
CA PRO A 156 -12.35 -11.09 15.25
C PRO A 156 -11.03 -11.15 16.04
N GLY A 157 -10.56 -10.01 16.50
CA GLY A 157 -9.28 -9.87 17.18
C GLY A 157 -8.07 -9.57 16.28
N ASP A 158 -8.20 -9.54 14.96
CA ASP A 158 -7.17 -9.00 14.10
C ASP A 158 -6.97 -7.50 14.37
N VAL A 159 -5.71 -7.07 14.33
CA VAL A 159 -5.31 -5.68 14.53
C VAL A 159 -4.52 -5.21 13.34
N TRP A 160 -4.87 -4.05 12.83
CA TRP A 160 -4.15 -3.44 11.71
C TRP A 160 -3.92 -1.96 11.91
N VAL A 161 -2.84 -1.48 11.30
CA VAL A 161 -2.52 -0.06 11.17
C VAL A 161 -2.66 0.29 9.70
N ASP A 162 -3.46 1.31 9.39
CA ASP A 162 -3.81 1.63 8.00
C ASP A 162 -4.10 3.12 7.83
N ASN A 163 -4.18 3.57 6.58
CA ASN A 163 -4.70 4.89 6.24
C ASN A 163 -6.22 4.81 6.00
N ASP A 164 -6.88 5.97 6.03
CA ASP A 164 -8.23 6.08 5.48
C ASP A 164 -8.14 6.29 3.96
N HIS A 165 -8.08 5.18 3.22
CA HIS A 165 -7.93 5.21 1.77
C HIS A 165 -9.11 5.85 1.06
N THR A 166 -10.31 5.73 1.63
CA THR A 166 -11.51 6.37 1.07
C THR A 166 -11.42 7.89 1.18
N ALA A 167 -11.11 8.40 2.37
CA ALA A 167 -10.95 9.83 2.58
C ALA A 167 -9.78 10.39 1.77
N THR A 168 -8.64 9.70 1.76
CA THR A 168 -7.43 10.10 0.99
C THR A 168 -7.72 10.15 -0.51
N THR A 169 -8.39 9.14 -1.06
CA THR A 169 -8.76 9.12 -2.49
C THR A 169 -9.67 10.28 -2.85
N ARG A 170 -10.66 10.57 -2.01
CA ARG A 170 -11.56 11.71 -2.24
C ARG A 170 -10.81 13.04 -2.20
N GLU A 171 -9.91 13.23 -1.24
CA GLU A 171 -9.06 14.43 -1.15
C GLU A 171 -8.22 14.63 -2.41
N VAL A 172 -7.61 13.57 -2.94
CA VAL A 172 -6.85 13.61 -4.20
C VAL A 172 -7.72 14.00 -5.39
N LEU A 173 -8.89 13.37 -5.52
CA LEU A 173 -9.79 13.62 -6.64
C LEU A 173 -10.38 15.05 -6.59
N ASP A 174 -10.73 15.52 -5.40
CA ASP A 174 -11.21 16.89 -5.18
C ASP A 174 -10.08 17.91 -5.46
N HIS A 175 -8.85 17.62 -5.07
CA HIS A 175 -7.68 18.44 -5.42
C HIS A 175 -7.46 18.52 -6.93
N LEU A 176 -7.51 17.39 -7.64
CA LEU A 176 -7.41 17.38 -9.11
C LEU A 176 -8.54 18.15 -9.78
N ALA A 177 -9.78 17.98 -9.32
CA ALA A 177 -10.94 18.71 -9.82
C ALA A 177 -10.82 20.21 -9.56
N ALA A 178 -10.39 20.62 -8.36
CA ALA A 178 -10.13 22.02 -8.01
C ALA A 178 -9.00 22.64 -8.85
N SER A 179 -8.02 21.80 -9.28
CA SER A 179 -6.95 22.18 -10.20
C SER A 179 -7.40 22.26 -11.67
N GLY A 180 -8.69 22.01 -11.96
CA GLY A 180 -9.31 22.16 -13.27
C GLY A 180 -9.46 20.86 -14.05
N ALA A 181 -9.13 19.70 -13.48
CA ALA A 181 -9.38 18.42 -14.11
C ALA A 181 -10.87 18.17 -14.31
N ARG A 182 -11.24 17.70 -15.49
CA ARG A 182 -12.62 17.34 -15.87
C ARG A 182 -12.80 15.85 -16.05
N ARG A 183 -11.74 15.18 -16.46
CA ARG A 183 -11.73 13.75 -16.72
C ARG A 183 -10.50 13.11 -16.08
N ILE A 184 -10.68 12.59 -14.90
CA ILE A 184 -9.61 11.96 -14.12
C ILE A 184 -9.61 10.47 -14.44
N ALA A 185 -8.47 9.90 -14.77
CA ALA A 185 -8.27 8.46 -14.84
C ALA A 185 -7.67 7.95 -13.52
N LEU A 186 -8.09 6.78 -13.07
CA LEU A 186 -7.41 6.05 -12.01
C LEU A 186 -6.48 5.01 -12.64
N HIS A 187 -5.17 5.14 -12.39
CA HIS A 187 -4.21 4.09 -12.68
C HIS A 187 -4.28 3.09 -11.53
N SER A 188 -5.18 2.11 -11.70
CA SER A 188 -5.64 1.21 -10.65
C SER A 188 -4.62 0.13 -10.33
N GLY A 189 -4.59 -0.31 -9.06
CA GLY A 189 -3.82 -1.47 -8.67
C GLY A 189 -4.33 -2.77 -9.30
N TYR A 190 -3.47 -3.79 -9.34
CA TYR A 190 -3.81 -5.13 -9.83
C TYR A 190 -3.86 -6.18 -8.71
N GLY A 191 -3.42 -5.80 -7.53
CA GLY A 191 -3.37 -6.66 -6.35
C GLY A 191 -4.76 -7.00 -5.79
N ARG A 192 -4.77 -7.95 -4.84
CA ARG A 192 -5.98 -8.41 -4.14
C ARG A 192 -5.99 -7.96 -2.67
N GLU A 193 -5.14 -7.03 -2.33
CA GLU A 193 -5.10 -6.34 -1.04
C GLU A 193 -6.30 -5.39 -0.88
N PHE A 194 -6.63 -5.08 0.36
CA PHE A 194 -7.75 -4.17 0.68
C PHE A 194 -7.55 -2.78 0.08
N TYR A 195 -6.31 -2.28 0.08
CA TYR A 195 -5.93 -0.95 -0.40
C TYR A 195 -6.46 -0.64 -1.81
N THR A 196 -6.13 -1.48 -2.79
CA THR A 196 -6.53 -1.26 -4.18
C THR A 196 -8.04 -1.28 -4.37
N GLY A 197 -8.72 -2.18 -3.67
CA GLY A 197 -10.18 -2.24 -3.68
C GLY A 197 -10.82 -1.00 -3.06
N ALA A 198 -10.30 -0.51 -1.96
CA ALA A 198 -10.80 0.68 -1.28
C ALA A 198 -10.63 1.95 -2.12
N VAL A 199 -9.46 2.14 -2.74
CA VAL A 199 -9.17 3.27 -3.64
C VAL A 199 -10.08 3.22 -4.87
N THR A 200 -10.20 2.05 -5.52
CA THR A 200 -11.06 1.88 -6.71
C THR A 200 -12.52 2.18 -6.37
N SER A 201 -13.04 1.62 -5.28
CA SER A 201 -14.42 1.88 -4.85
C SER A 201 -14.68 3.35 -4.53
N ALA A 202 -13.74 4.01 -3.86
CA ALA A 202 -13.85 5.44 -3.56
C ALA A 202 -13.85 6.31 -4.83
N TYR A 203 -13.02 5.95 -5.81
CA TYR A 203 -12.99 6.63 -7.11
C TYR A 203 -14.29 6.44 -7.89
N GLU A 204 -14.79 5.20 -7.98
CA GLU A 204 -16.06 4.91 -8.68
C GLU A 204 -17.24 5.64 -8.02
N GLN A 205 -17.29 5.66 -6.69
CA GLN A 205 -18.30 6.41 -5.95
C GLN A 205 -18.19 7.91 -6.20
N TRP A 206 -16.98 8.49 -6.19
CA TRP A 206 -16.73 9.89 -6.49
C TRP A 206 -17.20 10.27 -7.90
N CYS A 207 -16.95 9.40 -8.89
CA CYS A 207 -17.43 9.57 -10.26
C CYS A 207 -18.97 9.52 -10.33
N ALA A 208 -19.59 8.54 -9.67
CA ALA A 208 -21.04 8.36 -9.66
C ALA A 208 -21.77 9.59 -9.06
N GLU A 209 -21.25 10.15 -7.96
CA GLU A 209 -21.78 11.37 -7.33
C GLU A 209 -21.78 12.59 -8.26
N ARG A 210 -20.93 12.58 -9.30
CA ARG A 210 -20.75 13.66 -10.28
C ARG A 210 -21.33 13.32 -11.66
N GLY A 211 -21.94 12.16 -11.82
CA GLY A 211 -22.48 11.68 -13.10
C GLY A 211 -21.39 11.42 -14.15
N LEU A 212 -20.17 11.10 -13.70
CA LEU A 212 -19.02 10.80 -14.56
C LEU A 212 -18.88 9.29 -14.76
N ALA A 213 -18.46 8.87 -15.96
CA ALA A 213 -18.06 7.49 -16.19
C ALA A 213 -16.65 7.26 -15.68
N PRO A 214 -16.41 6.22 -14.83
CA PRO A 214 -15.07 5.87 -14.38
C PRO A 214 -14.14 5.50 -15.55
N LEU A 215 -12.89 5.93 -15.48
CA LEU A 215 -11.84 5.55 -16.42
C LEU A 215 -10.72 4.86 -15.63
N LEU A 216 -10.70 3.53 -15.69
CA LEU A 216 -9.70 2.71 -15.04
C LEU A 216 -8.63 2.30 -16.06
N VAL A 217 -7.37 2.57 -15.75
CA VAL A 217 -6.21 2.07 -16.51
C VAL A 217 -5.46 1.13 -15.58
N PRO A 218 -5.44 -0.18 -15.86
CA PRO A 218 -4.81 -1.14 -14.95
C PRO A 218 -3.29 -0.95 -14.92
N PHE A 219 -2.72 -1.05 -13.72
CA PHE A 219 -1.27 -1.10 -13.55
C PHE A 219 -0.75 -2.48 -13.96
N ASP A 220 0.35 -2.48 -14.72
CA ASP A 220 1.11 -3.67 -15.07
C ASP A 220 2.58 -3.44 -14.66
N PRO A 221 3.15 -4.24 -13.74
CA PRO A 221 4.53 -4.06 -13.29
C PRO A 221 5.55 -4.24 -14.41
N ASP A 222 5.21 -4.97 -15.48
CA ASP A 222 6.08 -5.24 -16.61
C ASP A 222 5.99 -4.15 -17.69
N ASP A 223 4.99 -3.26 -17.62
CA ASP A 223 4.79 -2.16 -18.57
C ASP A 223 5.55 -0.89 -18.17
N ALA A 224 6.86 -0.95 -18.06
CA ALA A 224 7.66 0.23 -17.69
C ALA A 224 7.46 1.43 -18.65
N ALA A 225 7.02 1.20 -19.88
CA ALA A 225 6.75 2.22 -20.87
C ALA A 225 5.37 2.86 -20.75
N GLY A 226 4.43 2.27 -19.99
CA GLY A 226 3.07 2.77 -19.82
C GLY A 226 2.19 2.61 -21.06
N HIS A 227 2.35 1.53 -21.82
CA HIS A 227 1.52 1.24 -23.02
C HIS A 227 0.04 1.08 -22.70
N ALA A 228 -0.29 0.73 -21.45
CA ALA A 228 -1.66 0.68 -20.96
C ALA A 228 -2.42 2.01 -21.18
N PHE A 229 -1.70 3.13 -21.27
CA PHE A 229 -2.28 4.45 -21.52
C PHE A 229 -2.46 4.79 -23.01
N ASP A 230 -1.94 4.02 -23.96
CA ASP A 230 -1.95 4.39 -25.38
C ASP A 230 -3.36 4.62 -25.91
N SER A 231 -4.31 3.75 -25.58
CA SER A 231 -5.71 3.93 -25.98
C SER A 231 -6.39 5.11 -25.24
N ALA A 232 -6.08 5.31 -23.98
CA ALA A 232 -6.66 6.38 -23.18
C ALA A 232 -6.18 7.76 -23.64
N PHE A 233 -4.90 7.89 -24.06
CA PHE A 233 -4.32 9.15 -24.46
C PHE A 233 -4.60 9.53 -25.93
N THR A 234 -5.00 8.58 -26.77
CA THR A 234 -5.35 8.83 -28.18
C THR A 234 -6.85 8.98 -28.45
N GLY A 235 -7.69 8.57 -27.50
CA GLY A 235 -9.14 8.62 -27.63
C GLY A 235 -9.74 10.05 -27.54
N PRO A 236 -10.99 10.23 -28.03
CA PRO A 236 -11.70 11.52 -27.93
C PRO A 236 -11.99 11.93 -26.49
N ASP A 237 -12.07 10.94 -25.60
CA ASP A 237 -12.33 11.08 -24.17
C ASP A 237 -11.03 11.02 -23.35
N ARG A 238 -9.96 11.59 -23.85
CA ARG A 238 -8.66 11.60 -23.18
C ARG A 238 -8.75 12.18 -21.78
N PRO A 239 -8.16 11.53 -20.75
CA PRO A 239 -8.07 12.12 -19.42
C PRO A 239 -7.18 13.36 -19.43
N ASP A 240 -7.53 14.35 -18.64
CA ASP A 240 -6.73 15.54 -18.34
C ASP A 240 -6.02 15.44 -16.97
N ALA A 241 -6.33 14.38 -16.22
CA ALA A 241 -5.64 14.06 -14.98
C ALA A 241 -5.54 12.54 -14.76
N VAL A 242 -4.50 12.10 -14.03
CA VAL A 242 -4.32 10.72 -13.59
C VAL A 242 -3.98 10.67 -12.11
N TYR A 243 -4.65 9.78 -11.38
CA TYR A 243 -4.25 9.38 -10.03
C TYR A 243 -3.67 7.96 -10.08
N CYS A 244 -2.41 7.79 -9.65
CA CYS A 244 -1.73 6.51 -9.60
C CYS A 244 -1.74 5.96 -8.18
N VAL A 245 -2.20 4.72 -8.02
CA VAL A 245 -2.25 4.05 -6.71
C VAL A 245 -0.93 3.42 -6.28
N TYR A 246 0.00 3.21 -7.22
CA TYR A 246 1.32 2.64 -6.95
C TYR A 246 2.45 3.57 -7.37
N ASP A 247 3.54 3.53 -6.62
CA ASP A 247 4.76 4.30 -6.86
C ASP A 247 5.29 4.18 -8.30
N PRO A 248 5.46 2.97 -8.89
CA PRO A 248 5.94 2.85 -10.27
C PRO A 248 4.95 3.38 -11.31
N GLY A 249 3.65 3.45 -10.98
CA GLY A 249 2.60 3.90 -11.91
C GLY A 249 2.80 5.34 -12.38
N GLY A 250 3.28 6.22 -11.53
CA GLY A 250 3.58 7.59 -11.93
C GLY A 250 4.64 7.67 -13.02
N ARG A 251 5.65 6.80 -12.98
CA ARG A 251 6.69 6.71 -14.02
C ARG A 251 6.13 6.19 -15.35
N GLN A 252 5.20 5.22 -15.28
CA GLN A 252 4.50 4.71 -16.47
C GLN A 252 3.67 5.81 -17.13
N VAL A 253 2.95 6.62 -16.34
CA VAL A 253 2.19 7.77 -16.87
C VAL A 253 3.10 8.80 -17.50
N LEU A 254 4.22 9.16 -16.87
CA LEU A 254 5.18 10.11 -17.41
C LEU A 254 5.79 9.61 -18.73
N ALA A 255 6.16 8.32 -18.82
CA ALA A 255 6.67 7.71 -20.04
C ALA A 255 5.63 7.72 -21.16
N ALA A 256 4.38 7.37 -20.86
CA ALA A 256 3.29 7.42 -21.82
C ALA A 256 3.00 8.86 -22.28
N ALA A 257 2.91 9.81 -21.34
CA ALA A 257 2.69 11.22 -21.65
C ALA A 257 3.76 11.76 -22.60
N ALA A 258 5.03 11.45 -22.36
CA ALA A 258 6.13 11.84 -23.22
C ALA A 258 6.00 11.27 -24.65
N ARG A 259 5.63 9.97 -24.79
CA ARG A 259 5.39 9.34 -26.10
C ARG A 259 4.25 9.99 -26.87
N HIS A 260 3.20 10.41 -26.19
CA HIS A 260 2.03 11.04 -26.80
C HIS A 260 2.14 12.57 -26.89
N GLY A 261 3.31 13.16 -26.55
CA GLY A 261 3.54 14.59 -26.61
C GLY A 261 2.65 15.41 -25.64
N LEU A 262 2.17 14.77 -24.58
CA LEU A 262 1.36 15.41 -23.55
C LEU A 262 2.26 16.20 -22.61
N ARG A 263 1.89 17.44 -22.34
CA ARG A 263 2.57 18.21 -21.29
C ARG A 263 2.01 17.76 -19.94
N THR A 264 2.90 17.40 -19.03
CA THR A 264 2.53 17.23 -17.63
C THR A 264 2.70 18.60 -16.96
N PRO A 265 1.65 19.26 -16.44
CA PRO A 265 1.84 20.53 -15.77
C PRO A 265 2.53 20.31 -14.43
N GLY A 266 3.60 20.96 -14.31
CA GLY A 266 4.42 21.24 -13.19
C GLY A 266 5.41 22.24 -13.72
N VAL A 267 5.42 23.44 -13.23
CA VAL A 267 6.35 24.53 -13.57
C VAL A 267 6.20 25.07 -15.01
N ARG A 268 5.43 26.11 -15.17
CA ARG A 268 5.70 27.10 -16.20
C ARG A 268 7.09 27.67 -15.91
N GLY A 269 8.04 27.37 -16.81
CA GLY A 269 9.37 27.94 -16.93
C GLY A 269 9.93 28.63 -15.69
N ALA A 270 10.74 27.92 -14.91
CA ALA A 270 11.67 28.60 -14.00
C ALA A 270 12.51 29.59 -14.81
N PRO A 271 12.68 30.85 -14.37
CA PRO A 271 13.64 31.73 -15.01
C PRO A 271 15.02 31.10 -14.90
N ALA A 272 15.74 31.05 -16.03
CA ALA A 272 17.12 30.55 -16.06
C ALA A 272 17.92 31.23 -14.95
N VAL A 273 18.50 30.42 -14.05
CA VAL A 273 19.40 30.92 -13.00
C VAL A 273 20.62 31.50 -13.71
N PRO A 274 20.90 32.81 -13.60
CA PRO A 274 22.11 33.37 -14.20
C PRO A 274 23.30 32.91 -13.38
N GLY A 275 24.22 32.13 -13.97
CA GLY A 275 25.53 31.96 -13.38
C GLY A 275 26.13 30.58 -13.24
N VAL A 276 25.71 29.59 -14.02
CA VAL A 276 26.53 28.36 -14.17
C VAL A 276 27.12 28.31 -15.55
N PRO A 277 28.47 28.33 -15.72
CA PRO A 277 29.09 28.25 -17.04
C PRO A 277 28.83 26.88 -17.68
N GLY A 278 28.09 26.88 -18.78
CA GLY A 278 27.84 25.70 -19.59
C GLY A 278 29.10 25.13 -20.20
N ARG A 279 29.19 23.82 -20.24
CA ARG A 279 30.23 23.06 -20.97
C ARG A 279 30.08 23.35 -22.45
N PRO A 280 31.16 23.55 -23.24
CA PRO A 280 31.06 23.88 -24.67
C PRO A 280 30.53 22.69 -25.46
N GLY A 281 29.36 22.89 -26.08
CA GLY A 281 28.75 21.96 -27.02
C GLY A 281 29.13 22.33 -28.45
N THR A 282 29.29 21.33 -29.28
CA THR A 282 29.61 21.35 -30.71
C THR A 282 28.63 22.20 -31.53
N PRO A 283 29.04 22.93 -32.58
CA PRO A 283 28.14 23.78 -33.36
C PRO A 283 27.23 22.96 -34.28
N GLY A 284 25.89 23.09 -34.06
CA GLY A 284 24.88 22.53 -34.93
C GLY A 284 24.43 23.54 -35.98
N MET A 285 24.24 23.06 -37.21
CA MET A 285 23.90 23.81 -38.42
C MET A 285 22.56 24.57 -38.32
N ALA A 286 22.55 25.76 -38.94
CA ALA A 286 21.39 26.64 -39.04
C ALA A 286 20.26 26.02 -39.86
N GLY A 287 19.06 25.96 -39.26
CA GLY A 287 17.82 25.58 -39.95
C GLY A 287 17.08 26.81 -40.49
N ALA A 288 16.48 26.66 -41.66
CA ALA A 288 15.77 27.68 -42.43
C ALA A 288 14.48 28.19 -41.75
N PRO A 289 14.02 29.40 -42.07
CA PRO A 289 12.81 29.98 -41.43
C PRO A 289 11.53 29.33 -41.96
N GLY A 290 10.72 28.86 -41.01
CA GLY A 290 9.38 28.28 -41.28
C GLY A 290 8.32 29.35 -41.58
N ALA A 291 7.38 29.01 -42.47
CA ALA A 291 6.26 29.83 -42.91
C ALA A 291 5.25 30.11 -41.76
N PRO A 292 4.51 31.22 -41.82
CA PRO A 292 3.52 31.59 -40.79
C PRO A 292 2.31 30.66 -40.83
N GLY A 293 2.02 30.02 -39.70
CA GLY A 293 0.85 29.17 -39.51
C GLY A 293 -0.46 29.96 -39.47
N ALA A 294 -1.52 29.39 -40.00
CA ALA A 294 -2.87 29.91 -40.01
C ALA A 294 -3.43 30.10 -38.57
N PRO A 295 -4.34 31.08 -38.35
CA PRO A 295 -4.93 31.33 -37.04
C PRO A 295 -5.82 30.17 -36.63
N GLY A 296 -5.45 29.50 -35.53
CA GLY A 296 -6.26 28.48 -34.90
C GLY A 296 -7.51 29.05 -34.26
N THR A 297 -8.62 28.36 -34.41
CA THR A 297 -9.91 28.63 -33.76
C THR A 297 -9.74 28.71 -32.24
N PRO A 298 -10.41 29.67 -31.55
CA PRO A 298 -10.32 29.74 -30.09
C PRO A 298 -11.02 28.55 -29.46
N GLY A 299 -10.26 27.56 -29.10
CA GLY A 299 -10.68 26.46 -28.24
C GLY A 299 -10.84 26.97 -26.80
N SER A 300 -11.88 26.51 -26.12
CA SER A 300 -12.14 26.75 -24.70
C SER A 300 -10.86 26.57 -23.85
N PRO A 301 -10.70 27.28 -22.72
CA PRO A 301 -9.55 27.15 -21.84
C PRO A 301 -9.61 25.81 -21.12
N GLY A 302 -9.21 24.74 -21.81
CA GLY A 302 -8.84 23.47 -21.23
C GLY A 302 -7.35 23.52 -20.92
N HIS A 303 -6.95 23.00 -19.78
CA HIS A 303 -5.53 22.84 -19.50
C HIS A 303 -4.89 21.99 -20.61
N ASP A 304 -3.92 22.56 -21.33
CA ASP A 304 -3.16 21.87 -22.39
C ASP A 304 -2.21 20.78 -21.80
N GLY A 305 -2.42 20.35 -20.58
CA GLY A 305 -1.55 19.45 -19.84
C GLY A 305 -2.28 18.34 -19.11
N LEU A 306 -1.54 17.30 -18.75
CA LEU A 306 -1.99 16.16 -17.94
C LEU A 306 -1.59 16.36 -16.49
N LEU A 307 -2.55 16.58 -15.58
CA LEU A 307 -2.28 16.62 -14.14
C LEU A 307 -1.96 15.21 -13.62
N LEU A 308 -0.98 15.10 -12.74
CA LEU A 308 -0.56 13.80 -12.20
C LEU A 308 -0.42 13.86 -10.68
N VAL A 309 -1.10 12.93 -10.00
CA VAL A 309 -0.89 12.63 -8.59
C VAL A 309 -0.52 11.18 -8.45
N CYS A 310 0.49 10.87 -7.64
CA CYS A 310 0.95 9.51 -7.40
C CYS A 310 1.03 9.21 -5.90
N ALA A 311 0.49 8.07 -5.46
CA ALA A 311 0.76 7.55 -4.14
C ALA A 311 2.21 7.06 -4.11
N SER A 312 3.11 7.85 -3.54
CA SER A 312 4.54 7.58 -3.56
C SER A 312 5.29 8.22 -2.41
N GLU A 313 6.29 7.52 -1.96
CA GLU A 313 7.31 7.99 -1.01
C GLU A 313 8.66 8.27 -1.70
N ASP A 314 8.77 8.07 -3.01
CA ASP A 314 10.00 8.29 -3.76
C ASP A 314 10.29 9.79 -3.91
N PRO A 315 11.41 10.29 -3.32
CA PRO A 315 11.78 11.69 -3.43
C PRO A 315 12.06 12.13 -4.88
N ALA A 316 12.38 11.20 -5.77
CA ALA A 316 12.61 11.50 -7.18
C ALA A 316 11.40 12.14 -7.88
N TYR A 317 10.20 11.96 -7.38
CA TYR A 317 9.01 12.67 -7.91
C TYR A 317 9.03 14.17 -7.63
N ALA A 318 9.69 14.62 -6.57
CA ALA A 318 9.90 16.05 -6.31
C ALA A 318 11.02 16.64 -7.17
N GLU A 319 11.91 15.79 -7.71
CA GLU A 319 13.05 16.18 -8.55
C GLU A 319 12.73 16.09 -10.05
N THR A 320 11.56 15.53 -10.41
CA THR A 320 11.12 15.52 -11.83
C THR A 320 10.79 16.93 -12.28
N GLU A 321 11.03 17.21 -13.55
CA GLU A 321 10.60 18.44 -14.21
C GLU A 321 9.53 18.11 -15.26
N PRO A 322 8.30 18.38 -14.94
CA PRO A 322 7.74 19.06 -13.75
C PRO A 322 7.68 18.14 -12.52
N ALA A 323 7.74 18.73 -11.33
CA ALA A 323 7.57 17.98 -10.08
C ALA A 323 6.16 17.37 -9.98
N VAL A 324 6.07 16.09 -9.62
CA VAL A 324 4.81 15.37 -9.49
C VAL A 324 4.24 15.56 -8.07
N THR A 325 2.97 15.89 -7.98
CA THR A 325 2.24 15.87 -6.69
C THR A 325 2.15 14.44 -6.17
N THR A 326 2.51 14.22 -4.92
CA THR A 326 2.49 12.89 -4.33
C THR A 326 1.57 12.82 -3.11
N VAL A 327 1.11 11.61 -2.81
CA VAL A 327 0.42 11.27 -1.57
C VAL A 327 1.37 10.43 -0.72
N THR A 328 1.66 10.89 0.50
CA THR A 328 2.38 10.08 1.48
C THR A 328 1.40 9.24 2.28
N LEU A 329 1.66 7.95 2.39
CA LEU A 329 0.96 7.03 3.28
C LEU A 329 1.61 6.96 4.67
N ASN A 330 2.65 7.74 4.92
CA ASN A 330 3.38 7.83 6.18
C ASN A 330 3.90 6.48 6.70
N PRO A 331 4.69 5.74 5.91
CA PRO A 331 5.16 4.39 6.25
C PRO A 331 5.90 4.33 7.58
N GLU A 332 6.63 5.39 7.95
CA GLU A 332 7.35 5.42 9.22
C GLU A 332 6.41 5.42 10.43
N ARG A 333 5.31 6.16 10.35
CA ARG A 333 4.32 6.19 11.44
C ARG A 333 3.54 4.90 11.52
N ILE A 334 3.18 4.32 10.37
CA ILE A 334 2.53 3.01 10.30
C ILE A 334 3.43 1.96 10.93
N ALA A 335 4.70 1.89 10.51
CA ALA A 335 5.67 0.92 11.00
C ALA A 335 5.88 1.01 12.52
N ALA A 336 6.13 2.22 13.03
CA ALA A 336 6.33 2.45 14.46
C ALA A 336 5.09 2.05 15.28
N SER A 337 3.90 2.39 14.80
CA SER A 337 2.64 2.02 15.44
C SER A 337 2.41 0.51 15.40
N ALA A 338 2.63 -0.14 14.25
CA ALA A 338 2.45 -1.58 14.10
C ALA A 338 3.41 -2.38 15.00
N VAL A 339 4.67 -1.96 15.09
CA VAL A 339 5.65 -2.57 16.02
C VAL A 339 5.19 -2.42 17.47
N SER A 340 4.80 -1.22 17.89
CA SER A 340 4.35 -0.97 19.27
C SER A 340 3.12 -1.81 19.63
N VAL A 341 2.15 -1.90 18.72
CA VAL A 341 0.96 -2.74 18.90
C VAL A 341 1.34 -4.22 18.98
N LEU A 342 2.23 -4.70 18.11
CA LEU A 342 2.66 -6.10 18.13
C LEU A 342 3.41 -6.45 19.42
N VAL A 343 4.31 -5.58 19.89
CA VAL A 343 5.01 -5.79 21.16
C VAL A 343 4.03 -5.84 22.32
N ASN A 344 3.04 -4.94 22.36
CA ASN A 344 2.01 -4.97 23.39
C ASN A 344 1.20 -6.28 23.35
N LEU A 345 0.81 -6.76 22.16
CA LEU A 345 0.16 -8.06 22.00
C LEU A 345 1.01 -9.24 22.51
N ILE A 346 2.31 -9.20 22.25
CA ILE A 346 3.25 -10.24 22.72
C ILE A 346 3.39 -10.18 24.24
N GLU A 347 3.46 -8.99 24.82
CA GLU A 347 3.80 -8.79 26.23
C GLU A 347 2.58 -8.92 27.15
N SER A 348 1.44 -8.38 26.77
CA SER A 348 0.20 -8.39 27.57
C SER A 348 -0.73 -9.55 27.21
N GLY A 349 -0.59 -10.14 26.03
CA GLY A 349 -1.51 -11.14 25.49
C GLY A 349 -2.85 -10.55 25.01
N HIS A 350 -3.01 -9.24 25.07
CA HIS A 350 -4.24 -8.55 24.66
C HIS A 350 -3.87 -7.29 23.87
N ALA A 351 -4.68 -6.96 22.86
CA ALA A 351 -4.65 -5.64 22.26
C ALA A 351 -5.37 -4.67 23.21
N GLU A 352 -4.71 -3.58 23.61
CA GLU A 352 -5.35 -2.51 24.39
C GLU A 352 -6.54 -1.88 23.63
N SER A 353 -6.53 -1.98 22.32
CA SER A 353 -7.64 -1.61 21.44
C SER A 353 -7.73 -2.63 20.32
N PRO A 354 -8.74 -3.51 20.28
CA PRO A 354 -8.95 -4.39 19.13
C PRO A 354 -9.41 -3.57 17.94
N GLY A 355 -8.80 -3.78 16.79
CA GLY A 355 -9.28 -3.23 15.52
C GLY A 355 -8.29 -2.36 14.79
N GLN A 356 -8.78 -1.28 14.23
CA GLN A 356 -8.05 -0.39 13.34
C GLN A 356 -7.38 0.76 14.09
N LEU A 357 -6.09 0.95 13.83
CA LEU A 357 -5.39 2.19 14.13
C LEU A 357 -5.18 2.96 12.82
N THR A 358 -5.78 4.15 12.72
CA THR A 358 -5.68 4.97 11.52
C THR A 358 -4.52 5.95 11.63
N VAL A 359 -3.64 5.93 10.63
CA VAL A 359 -2.57 6.91 10.43
C VAL A 359 -2.98 7.86 9.30
N PRO A 360 -2.95 9.18 9.51
CA PRO A 360 -3.28 10.11 8.44
C PRO A 360 -2.33 9.98 7.25
N ALA A 361 -2.86 9.90 6.04
CA ALA A 361 -2.14 10.14 4.80
C ALA A 361 -1.98 11.66 4.60
N GLY A 362 -1.15 12.08 3.65
CA GLY A 362 -0.94 13.50 3.37
C GLY A 362 -0.67 13.78 1.91
N LEU A 363 -1.33 14.79 1.36
CA LEU A 363 -1.06 15.27 0.02
C LEU A 363 0.16 16.20 0.04
N ARG A 364 1.20 15.87 -0.72
CA ARG A 364 2.39 16.70 -0.93
C ARG A 364 2.26 17.37 -2.28
N VAL A 365 1.67 18.55 -2.29
CA VAL A 365 1.49 19.35 -3.51
C VAL A 365 2.85 19.91 -3.93
N SER A 366 3.25 19.64 -5.17
CA SER A 366 4.37 20.34 -5.76
C SER A 366 3.93 21.77 -6.06
N PHE A 367 4.49 22.73 -5.34
CA PHE A 367 4.17 24.14 -5.57
C PHE A 367 4.92 24.67 -6.79
N ASP A 368 4.17 25.21 -7.76
CA ASP A 368 4.65 26.33 -8.54
C ASP A 368 4.79 27.53 -7.59
N SER A 369 5.99 28.00 -7.37
CA SER A 369 6.31 29.12 -6.47
C SER A 369 5.88 30.50 -7.00
N GLU A 370 4.89 30.58 -7.91
CA GLU A 370 4.41 31.82 -8.50
C GLU A 370 2.88 32.02 -8.44
N VAL A 371 2.27 31.81 -7.26
CA VAL A 371 0.99 32.47 -6.96
C VAL A 371 1.15 33.25 -5.66
N SER A 372 2.00 34.26 -5.72
CA SER A 372 2.00 35.37 -4.75
C SER A 372 2.55 36.61 -5.44
N ARG A 373 1.69 37.28 -6.21
CA ARG A 373 1.69 38.76 -6.37
C ARG A 373 0.36 39.22 -6.93
#